data_fa837cbe061f4510ebaad7ff96bb1494
#
_entry.id   fa837cbe061f4510ebaad7ff96bb1494
#
_cell.length_a   1.000
_cell.length_b   1.000
_cell.length_c   1.000
_cell.angle_alpha   90.00
_cell.angle_beta   90.00
_cell.angle_gamma   90.00
#
_symmetry.space_group_name_H-M   'P 1'
#
loop_
_entity.id
_entity.type
_entity.pdbx_description
1 polymer ?
#
loop_
_entity_poly.entity_id
_entity_poly.type
_entity_poly.pdbx_seq_one_letter_code
_entity_poly.pdbx_strand_id
1 'polypeptide(L)'
;MNHRPEVLKERLAEAARYALLRRMAPALRHDMAGALQPVSMMAAMLEKRLQKPEPDMVALVKNSSAINTLAREASTSCMGLMTWLAPRDDAPAALNTCVAESIGLVTTEISFRGINLVNHTENVDAKVLLSSLRGVFVASLLALTDACDGPSEVVLTSTS
;
A
#
# COMPACT_ATOMS: atom_id res chain seq x y z
N MET A 1 5.58 9.56 40.66
CA MET A 1 4.68 9.27 39.50
C MET A 1 5.40 8.29 38.59
N ASN A 2 4.79 7.12 38.38
CA ASN A 2 5.45 5.97 37.74
C ASN A 2 5.26 6.03 36.22
N HIS A 3 6.08 6.79 35.47
CA HIS A 3 6.04 6.92 34.01
C HIS A 3 6.56 5.68 33.24
N ARG A 4 7.12 4.70 33.97
CA ARG A 4 7.78 3.52 33.40
C ARG A 4 6.86 2.63 32.53
N PRO A 5 5.59 2.35 32.89
CA PRO A 5 4.72 1.52 32.10
C PRO A 5 4.29 2.16 30.78
N GLU A 6 4.06 3.47 30.75
CA GLU A 6 3.65 4.17 29.52
C GLU A 6 4.79 4.23 28.51
N VAL A 7 6.00 4.56 28.96
CA VAL A 7 7.21 4.54 28.11
C VAL A 7 7.46 3.14 27.52
N LEU A 8 7.21 2.08 28.30
CA LEU A 8 7.37 0.71 27.83
C LEU A 8 6.33 0.38 26.75
N LYS A 9 5.07 0.79 26.94
CA LYS A 9 4.00 0.60 25.94
C LYS A 9 4.33 1.32 24.63
N GLU A 10 4.79 2.56 24.70
CA GLU A 10 5.19 3.33 23.51
C GLU A 10 6.32 2.63 22.75
N ARG A 11 7.36 2.18 23.44
CA ARG A 11 8.47 1.44 22.83
C ARG A 11 8.04 0.11 22.22
N LEU A 12 7.13 -0.62 22.85
CA LEU A 12 6.60 -1.86 22.31
C LEU A 12 5.75 -1.60 21.05
N ALA A 13 4.94 -0.54 21.05
CA ALA A 13 4.17 -0.15 19.89
C ALA A 13 5.07 0.27 18.72
N GLU A 14 6.14 1.02 19.00
CA GLU A 14 7.14 1.39 18.00
C GLU A 14 7.87 0.16 17.44
N ALA A 15 8.30 -0.76 18.29
CA ALA A 15 8.94 -2.00 17.88
C ALA A 15 8.01 -2.88 17.01
N ALA A 16 6.74 -2.96 17.37
CA ALA A 16 5.74 -3.69 16.58
C ALA A 16 5.53 -3.05 15.20
N ARG A 17 5.43 -1.73 15.12
CA ARG A 17 5.35 -0.99 13.83
C ARG A 17 6.59 -1.24 12.97
N TYR A 18 7.77 -1.18 13.58
CA TYR A 18 9.01 -1.44 12.85
C TYR A 18 9.09 -2.88 12.32
N ALA A 19 8.69 -3.87 13.12
CA ALA A 19 8.64 -5.27 12.71
C ALA A 19 7.69 -5.47 11.53
N LEU A 20 6.52 -4.83 11.57
CA LEU A 20 5.53 -4.84 10.50
C LEU A 20 6.09 -4.22 9.20
N LEU A 21 6.71 -3.05 9.30
CA LEU A 21 7.36 -2.38 8.18
C LEU A 21 8.45 -3.23 7.55
N ARG A 22 9.32 -3.81 8.36
CA ARG A 22 10.41 -4.67 7.90
C ARG A 22 9.87 -5.86 7.12
N ARG A 23 8.77 -6.43 7.58
CA ARG A 23 8.11 -7.55 6.91
C ARG A 23 7.55 -7.14 5.55
N MET A 24 6.89 -5.99 5.47
CA MET A 24 6.27 -5.49 4.25
C MET A 24 7.27 -4.88 3.25
N ALA A 25 8.47 -4.52 3.68
CA ALA A 25 9.45 -3.80 2.87
C ALA A 25 9.77 -4.46 1.51
N PRO A 26 9.86 -5.79 1.36
CA PRO A 26 10.06 -6.42 0.06
C PRO A 26 8.90 -6.19 -0.91
N ALA A 27 7.65 -6.36 -0.46
CA ALA A 27 6.45 -6.14 -1.26
C ALA A 27 6.31 -4.66 -1.65
N LEU A 28 6.47 -3.75 -0.70
CA LEU A 28 6.43 -2.31 -0.94
C LEU A 28 7.48 -1.85 -1.97
N ARG A 29 8.70 -2.39 -1.88
CA ARG A 29 9.76 -2.11 -2.86
C ARG A 29 9.39 -2.63 -4.25
N HIS A 30 8.81 -3.84 -4.33
CA HIS A 30 8.32 -4.41 -5.58
C HIS A 30 7.25 -3.53 -6.22
N ASP A 31 6.28 -3.07 -5.44
CA ASP A 31 5.18 -2.22 -5.91
C ASP A 31 5.67 -0.84 -6.36
N MET A 32 6.59 -0.24 -5.60
CA MET A 32 7.23 1.02 -6.01
C MET A 32 8.04 0.86 -7.31
N ALA A 33 8.80 -0.21 -7.44
CA ALA A 33 9.55 -0.49 -8.66
C ALA A 33 8.58 -0.72 -9.84
N GLY A 34 7.51 -1.48 -9.64
CA GLY A 34 6.46 -1.71 -10.64
C GLY A 34 5.76 -0.42 -11.10
N ALA A 35 5.55 0.54 -10.19
CA ALA A 35 4.96 1.83 -10.52
C ALA A 35 5.94 2.77 -11.26
N LEU A 36 7.24 2.75 -10.91
CA LEU A 36 8.24 3.65 -11.48
C LEU A 36 8.86 3.14 -12.79
N GLN A 37 9.01 1.82 -12.96
CA GLN A 37 9.64 1.23 -14.13
C GLN A 37 8.93 1.59 -15.46
N PRO A 38 7.59 1.58 -15.57
CA PRO A 38 6.89 2.00 -16.78
C PRO A 38 7.17 3.46 -17.15
N VAL A 39 7.31 4.36 -16.17
CA VAL A 39 7.66 5.78 -16.39
C VAL A 39 9.01 5.88 -17.10
N SER A 40 10.03 5.21 -16.56
CA SER A 40 11.38 5.20 -17.13
C SER A 40 11.40 4.60 -18.53
N MET A 41 10.67 3.51 -18.77
CA MET A 41 10.58 2.85 -20.06
C MET A 41 9.91 3.73 -21.12
N MET A 42 8.83 4.42 -20.75
CA MET A 42 8.14 5.35 -21.66
C MET A 42 8.98 6.60 -21.94
N ALA A 43 9.75 7.09 -20.98
CA ALA A 43 10.68 8.20 -21.17
C ALA A 43 11.79 7.84 -22.15
N ALA A 44 12.42 6.67 -22.00
CA ALA A 44 13.43 6.16 -22.92
C ALA A 44 12.87 5.96 -24.35
N MET A 45 11.63 5.49 -24.45
CA MET A 45 10.94 5.37 -25.74
C MET A 45 10.69 6.73 -26.39
N LEU A 46 10.30 7.73 -25.61
CA LEU A 46 10.10 9.11 -26.09
C LEU A 46 11.43 9.69 -26.61
N GLU A 47 12.50 9.55 -25.84
CA GLU A 47 13.85 9.99 -26.23
C GLU A 47 14.28 9.37 -27.57
N LYS A 48 14.14 8.05 -27.73
CA LYS A 48 14.46 7.34 -28.98
C LYS A 48 13.63 7.83 -30.16
N ARG A 49 12.36 8.20 -29.96
CA ARG A 49 11.49 8.72 -31.02
C ARG A 49 11.87 10.13 -31.44
N LEU A 50 12.34 10.97 -30.49
CA LEU A 50 12.80 12.31 -30.75
C LEU A 50 14.10 12.35 -31.59
N GLN A 51 14.92 11.30 -31.51
CA GLN A 51 16.16 11.19 -32.29
C GLN A 51 15.95 10.84 -33.78
N LYS A 52 14.69 10.54 -34.20
CA LYS A 52 14.41 10.28 -35.61
C LYS A 52 14.47 11.56 -36.44
N PRO A 53 14.92 11.50 -37.72
CA PRO A 53 14.96 12.67 -38.61
C PRO A 53 13.59 13.33 -38.80
N GLU A 54 12.53 12.53 -38.83
CA GLU A 54 11.15 12.97 -38.93
C GLU A 54 10.34 12.37 -37.78
N PRO A 55 10.27 13.03 -36.64
CA PRO A 55 9.52 12.54 -35.49
C PRO A 55 8.01 12.61 -35.71
N ASP A 56 7.30 11.56 -35.42
CA ASP A 56 5.84 11.55 -35.39
C ASP A 56 5.33 12.32 -34.15
N MET A 57 4.91 13.55 -34.37
CA MET A 57 4.43 14.45 -33.30
C MET A 57 3.22 13.90 -32.56
N VAL A 58 2.31 13.18 -33.22
CA VAL A 58 1.13 12.56 -32.60
C VAL A 58 1.57 11.47 -31.61
N ALA A 59 2.49 10.63 -32.04
CA ALA A 59 3.06 9.60 -31.17
C ALA A 59 3.87 10.17 -30.00
N LEU A 60 4.56 11.30 -30.19
CA LEU A 60 5.31 11.99 -29.12
C LEU A 60 4.36 12.56 -28.07
N VAL A 61 3.29 13.23 -28.49
CA VAL A 61 2.27 13.76 -27.58
C VAL A 61 1.61 12.62 -26.77
N LYS A 62 1.26 11.52 -27.44
CA LYS A 62 0.68 10.34 -26.77
C LYS A 62 1.64 9.76 -25.72
N ASN A 63 2.93 9.64 -26.04
CA ASN A 63 3.94 9.16 -25.08
C ASN A 63 4.09 10.11 -23.89
N SER A 64 4.17 11.40 -24.14
CA SER A 64 4.27 12.41 -23.08
C SER A 64 3.06 12.36 -22.13
N SER A 65 1.86 12.22 -22.69
CA SER A 65 0.63 12.02 -21.88
C SER A 65 0.68 10.76 -21.05
N ALA A 66 1.14 9.64 -21.63
CA ALA A 66 1.28 8.38 -20.90
C ALA A 66 2.30 8.48 -19.74
N ILE A 67 3.45 9.14 -19.97
CA ILE A 67 4.45 9.39 -18.92
C ILE A 67 3.82 10.20 -17.78
N ASN A 68 3.07 11.24 -18.08
CA ASN A 68 2.43 12.08 -17.06
C ASN A 68 1.41 11.26 -16.23
N THR A 69 0.59 10.42 -16.87
CA THR A 69 -0.35 9.53 -16.18
C THR A 69 0.37 8.57 -15.25
N LEU A 70 1.36 7.84 -15.77
CA LEU A 70 2.15 6.88 -15.00
C LEU A 70 2.91 7.55 -13.84
N ALA A 71 3.46 8.75 -14.05
CA ALA A 71 4.14 9.50 -13.00
C ALA A 71 3.19 9.92 -11.88
N ARG A 72 1.95 10.31 -12.22
CA ARG A 72 0.92 10.63 -11.22
C ARG A 72 0.51 9.38 -10.41
N GLU A 73 0.32 8.26 -11.07
CA GLU A 73 -0.02 6.99 -10.42
C GLU A 73 1.10 6.55 -9.47
N ALA A 74 2.36 6.61 -9.92
CA ALA A 74 3.53 6.31 -9.09
C ALA A 74 3.63 7.26 -7.89
N SER A 75 3.39 8.56 -8.09
CA SER A 75 3.39 9.55 -7.01
C SER A 75 2.28 9.26 -6.00
N THR A 76 1.08 8.92 -6.45
CA THR A 76 -0.04 8.55 -5.58
C THR A 76 0.29 7.32 -4.74
N SER A 77 0.88 6.30 -5.35
CA SER A 77 1.32 5.09 -4.64
C SER A 77 2.39 5.39 -3.58
N CYS A 78 3.39 6.21 -3.93
CA CYS A 78 4.43 6.63 -2.99
C CYS A 78 3.86 7.47 -1.83
N MET A 79 2.94 8.39 -2.12
CA MET A 79 2.30 9.21 -1.09
C MET A 79 1.39 8.39 -0.17
N GLY A 80 0.69 7.39 -0.71
CA GLY A 80 -0.07 6.42 0.08
C GLY A 80 0.81 5.70 1.10
N LEU A 81 1.97 5.24 0.65
CA LEU A 81 2.95 4.60 1.51
C LEU A 81 3.50 5.53 2.60
N MET A 82 3.91 6.76 2.22
CA MET A 82 4.39 7.77 3.17
C MET A 82 3.34 8.13 4.21
N THR A 83 2.08 8.22 3.80
CA THR A 83 0.94 8.47 4.67
C THR A 83 0.75 7.34 5.69
N TRP A 84 1.04 6.09 5.30
CA TRP A 84 0.98 4.94 6.22
C TRP A 84 2.13 4.94 7.23
N LEU A 85 3.33 5.41 6.82
CA LEU A 85 4.53 5.48 7.66
C LEU A 85 4.50 6.66 8.64
N ALA A 86 3.88 7.77 8.26
CA ALA A 86 3.88 8.97 9.09
C ALA A 86 2.96 8.79 10.31
N PRO A 87 3.42 9.13 11.52
CA PRO A 87 2.52 9.29 12.65
C PRO A 87 1.52 10.41 12.32
N ARG A 88 0.24 10.09 12.33
CA ARG A 88 -0.84 11.05 12.12
C ARG A 88 -1.60 11.22 13.41
N ASP A 89 -2.15 12.41 13.60
CA ASP A 89 -3.20 12.63 14.57
C ASP A 89 -4.31 11.61 14.33
N ASP A 90 -4.81 11.04 15.41
CA ASP A 90 -5.78 9.95 15.42
C ASP A 90 -7.17 10.48 15.00
N ALA A 91 -7.27 10.88 13.73
CA ALA A 91 -8.53 11.32 13.15
C ALA A 91 -9.44 10.12 12.85
N PRO A 92 -10.73 10.22 13.18
CA PRO A 92 -11.68 9.20 12.77
C PRO A 92 -11.83 9.17 11.24
N ALA A 93 -11.75 7.98 10.68
CA ALA A 93 -11.91 7.73 9.24
C ALA A 93 -12.93 6.63 8.99
N ALA A 94 -13.48 6.58 7.77
CA ALA A 94 -14.44 5.56 7.39
C ALA A 94 -13.79 4.18 7.38
N LEU A 95 -14.42 3.19 8.01
CA LEU A 95 -13.88 1.83 8.13
C LEU A 95 -13.58 1.21 6.77
N ASN A 96 -14.53 1.28 5.84
CA ASN A 96 -14.39 0.73 4.50
C ASN A 96 -13.16 1.28 3.75
N THR A 97 -12.92 2.59 3.82
CA THR A 97 -11.75 3.25 3.23
C THR A 97 -10.45 2.76 3.88
N CYS A 98 -10.41 2.69 5.22
CA CYS A 98 -9.24 2.24 5.95
C CYS A 98 -8.91 0.76 5.70
N VAL A 99 -9.94 -0.09 5.58
CA VAL A 99 -9.77 -1.51 5.23
C VAL A 99 -9.24 -1.64 3.81
N ALA A 100 -9.83 -0.95 2.83
CA ALA A 100 -9.39 -1.00 1.43
C ALA A 100 -7.94 -0.53 1.27
N GLU A 101 -7.54 0.57 1.91
CA GLU A 101 -6.16 1.04 1.92
C GLU A 101 -5.20 0.01 2.53
N SER A 102 -5.59 -0.61 3.65
CA SER A 102 -4.79 -1.60 4.35
C SER A 102 -4.63 -2.90 3.55
N ILE A 103 -5.69 -3.35 2.88
CA ILE A 103 -5.65 -4.47 1.94
C ILE A 103 -4.67 -4.17 0.80
N GLY A 104 -4.79 -2.99 0.17
CA GLY A 104 -3.90 -2.58 -0.91
C GLY A 104 -2.42 -2.67 -0.54
N LEU A 105 -2.06 -2.35 0.70
CA LEU A 105 -0.68 -2.43 1.18
C LEU A 105 -0.12 -3.86 1.30
N VAL A 106 -0.97 -4.84 1.59
CA VAL A 106 -0.54 -6.23 1.83
C VAL A 106 -0.87 -7.18 0.69
N THR A 107 -1.64 -6.73 -0.30
CA THR A 107 -2.11 -7.56 -1.41
C THR A 107 -0.98 -8.29 -2.11
N THR A 108 0.11 -7.58 -2.42
CA THR A 108 1.27 -8.16 -3.11
C THR A 108 1.91 -9.28 -2.28
N GLU A 109 2.13 -9.06 -0.98
CA GLU A 109 2.71 -10.09 -0.11
C GLU A 109 1.80 -11.32 0.03
N ILE A 110 0.51 -11.08 0.22
CA ILE A 110 -0.49 -12.13 0.39
C ILE A 110 -0.64 -12.95 -0.90
N SER A 111 -0.70 -12.29 -2.04
CA SER A 111 -0.84 -12.93 -3.36
C SER A 111 0.36 -13.81 -3.72
N PHE A 112 1.59 -13.43 -3.35
CA PHE A 112 2.78 -14.28 -3.55
C PHE A 112 2.70 -15.60 -2.81
N ARG A 113 1.88 -15.70 -1.78
CA ARG A 113 1.63 -16.91 -1.01
C ARG A 113 0.44 -17.73 -1.54
N GLY A 114 -0.19 -17.27 -2.62
CA GLY A 114 -1.37 -17.90 -3.21
C GLY A 114 -2.64 -17.70 -2.39
N ILE A 115 -2.68 -16.69 -1.51
CA ILE A 115 -3.85 -16.42 -0.68
C ILE A 115 -4.71 -15.37 -1.38
N ASN A 116 -6.00 -15.70 -1.55
CA ASN A 116 -7.02 -14.79 -2.06
C ASN A 116 -7.72 -14.07 -0.91
N LEU A 117 -7.84 -12.74 -0.99
CA LEU A 117 -8.51 -11.94 0.01
C LEU A 117 -9.82 -11.39 -0.55
N VAL A 118 -10.93 -11.75 0.09
CA VAL A 118 -12.28 -11.30 -0.27
C VAL A 118 -12.77 -10.30 0.78
N ASN A 119 -13.14 -9.10 0.36
CA ASN A 119 -13.60 -8.03 1.24
C ASN A 119 -15.12 -7.84 1.14
N HIS A 120 -15.83 -8.07 2.24
CA HIS A 120 -17.27 -7.82 2.39
C HIS A 120 -17.57 -6.67 3.35
N THR A 121 -16.57 -5.80 3.63
CA THR A 121 -16.77 -4.65 4.54
C THR A 121 -17.06 -3.34 3.80
N GLU A 122 -17.21 -3.37 2.49
CA GLU A 122 -17.33 -2.18 1.64
C GLU A 122 -18.54 -1.29 1.99
N ASN A 123 -19.64 -1.89 2.45
CA ASN A 123 -20.88 -1.20 2.78
C ASN A 123 -21.05 -0.92 4.28
N VAL A 124 -19.99 -1.07 5.09
CA VAL A 124 -20.07 -0.83 6.52
C VAL A 124 -19.88 0.66 6.80
N ASP A 125 -20.94 1.29 7.30
CA ASP A 125 -20.91 2.69 7.75
C ASP A 125 -20.47 2.77 9.22
N ALA A 126 -19.17 2.73 9.44
CA ALA A 126 -18.57 2.90 10.75
C ALA A 126 -17.34 3.79 10.67
N LYS A 127 -17.03 4.49 11.75
CA LYS A 127 -15.82 5.29 11.89
C LYS A 127 -14.84 4.61 12.84
N VAL A 128 -13.58 4.62 12.49
CA VAL A 128 -12.49 4.01 13.26
C VAL A 128 -11.32 4.98 13.40
N LEU A 129 -10.50 4.79 14.43
CA LEU A 129 -9.24 5.49 14.55
C LEU A 129 -8.23 4.91 13.54
N LEU A 130 -7.80 5.75 12.63
CA LEU A 130 -6.97 5.34 11.49
C LEU A 130 -5.68 4.67 11.89
N SER A 131 -4.98 5.19 12.90
CA SER A 131 -3.69 4.64 13.37
C SER A 131 -3.86 3.25 13.97
N SER A 132 -4.93 3.05 14.75
CA SER A 132 -5.22 1.77 15.41
C SER A 132 -5.57 0.70 14.38
N LEU A 133 -6.45 1.01 13.43
CA LEU A 133 -6.83 0.05 12.40
C LEU A 133 -5.63 -0.33 11.52
N ARG A 134 -4.87 0.64 11.02
CA ARG A 134 -3.73 0.36 10.15
C ARG A 134 -2.71 -0.58 10.79
N GLY A 135 -2.38 -0.37 12.04
CA GLY A 135 -1.41 -1.21 12.75
C GLY A 135 -1.97 -2.60 13.07
N VAL A 136 -3.10 -2.64 13.77
CA VAL A 136 -3.69 -3.88 14.29
C VAL A 136 -4.25 -4.74 13.14
N PHE A 137 -5.00 -4.14 12.23
CA PHE A 137 -5.64 -4.88 11.13
C PHE A 137 -4.60 -5.52 10.20
N VAL A 138 -3.60 -4.77 9.77
CA VAL A 138 -2.54 -5.31 8.90
C VAL A 138 -1.74 -6.40 9.61
N ALA A 139 -1.38 -6.21 10.88
CA ALA A 139 -0.68 -7.23 11.66
C ALA A 139 -1.53 -8.50 11.84
N SER A 140 -2.83 -8.35 12.13
CA SER A 140 -3.75 -9.48 12.28
C SER A 140 -3.93 -10.24 10.97
N LEU A 141 -4.08 -9.52 9.87
CA LEU A 141 -4.23 -10.10 8.54
C LEU A 141 -3.00 -10.89 8.13
N LEU A 142 -1.81 -10.35 8.35
CA LEU A 142 -0.56 -11.06 8.08
C LEU A 142 -0.38 -12.28 9.00
N ALA A 143 -0.74 -12.16 10.28
CA ALA A 143 -0.67 -13.30 11.21
C ALA A 143 -1.66 -14.42 10.80
N LEU A 144 -2.85 -14.06 10.37
CA LEU A 144 -3.85 -15.01 9.88
C LEU A 144 -3.34 -15.72 8.62
N THR A 145 -2.79 -14.99 7.69
CA THR A 145 -2.21 -15.58 6.46
C THR A 145 -0.97 -16.43 6.76
N ASP A 146 -0.22 -16.15 7.83
CA ASP A 146 0.89 -16.99 8.26
C ASP A 146 0.44 -18.35 8.80
N ALA A 147 -0.77 -18.42 9.33
CA ALA A 147 -1.36 -19.67 9.82
C ALA A 147 -1.93 -20.56 8.70
N CYS A 148 -1.96 -20.08 7.45
CA CYS A 148 -2.40 -20.89 6.31
C CYS A 148 -1.25 -21.76 5.81
N ASP A 149 -1.49 -23.07 5.68
CA ASP A 149 -0.48 -24.06 5.23
C ASP A 149 -0.26 -24.06 3.70
N GLY A 150 -1.04 -23.26 2.95
CA GLY A 150 -0.95 -23.17 1.48
C GLY A 150 -1.94 -22.20 0.89
N PRO A 151 -2.18 -22.27 -0.45
CA PRO A 151 -3.15 -21.43 -1.12
C PRO A 151 -4.52 -21.51 -0.45
N SER A 152 -5.08 -20.36 -0.08
CA SER A 152 -6.29 -20.29 0.75
C SER A 152 -7.09 -19.04 0.39
N GLU A 153 -8.36 -19.01 0.83
CA GLU A 153 -9.19 -17.83 0.78
C GLU A 153 -9.41 -17.27 2.18
N VAL A 154 -9.17 -15.98 2.34
CA VAL A 154 -9.45 -15.23 3.58
C VAL A 154 -10.57 -14.25 3.29
N VAL A 155 -11.67 -14.38 4.02
CA VAL A 155 -12.87 -13.55 3.86
C VAL A 155 -12.97 -12.57 5.03
N LEU A 156 -13.06 -11.29 4.70
CA LEU A 156 -13.27 -10.21 5.67
C LEU A 156 -14.77 -9.90 5.76
N THR A 157 -15.35 -10.05 6.92
CA THR A 157 -16.74 -9.72 7.20
C THR A 157 -16.83 -8.79 8.40
N SER A 158 -17.90 -8.00 8.48
CA SER A 158 -18.27 -7.24 9.66
C SER A 158 -19.42 -7.93 10.36
N THR A 159 -19.30 -8.11 11.67
CA THR A 159 -20.40 -8.54 12.54
C THR A 159 -20.81 -7.34 13.41
N SER A 160 -22.10 -7.03 13.39
CA SER A 160 -22.71 -6.01 14.27
C SER A 160 -22.90 -6.56 15.68
#